data_feb0b216cff012a6797685a8c199b5c4
#
_entry.id   feb0b216cff012a6797685a8c199b5c4
#
_cell.length_a   1.000
_cell.length_b   1.000
_cell.length_c   1.000
_cell.angle_alpha   90.00
_cell.angle_beta   90.00
_cell.angle_gamma   90.00
#
_symmetry.space_group_name_H-M   'P 1'
#
loop_
_entity.id
_entity.type
_entity.pdbx_description
1 polymer ?
#
loop_
_entity_poly.entity_id
_entity_poly.type
_entity_poly.pdbx_seq_one_letter_code
_entity_poly.pdbx_strand_id
1 'polypeptide(L)'
;MIQKTVLTNGVRILTESMPQMVSSTIGVWVENGSRYEEGPENGVSHFIEHVLFKGTKKRTAAQIAEQVDAVGGVLNAFTGKEYTCYYAKVLGEDLKMTIELLADIFLESVFAPDEIDRERQVVLQEISQAEDTPDDFIHDLFNLHFWQGHPLALPIFGSVETVNHIDRTMLLALMEHRYRANRVFIAAAGAVDHADLVRDCERLFGGITGNGSYAPVTAPDEHLVVLNHAKKLEQAHLCLGGRGVSQVDPLRYAAYVFNTALGGGMSSRLFQEVREKRGRVYSIYSFLSAFLDCGYFGIYAGTSPEWVDEVLEVTLKEIHEVIRHGLKAAELARAKSQLKGNMLLGMESTDSRMNRLARNEIYFGREIPLEEIARGIEAVTNDQVVDLAASCFNPQRMGMVMLGDLKGRELGADVFSALG
;
A
#
# COMPACT_ATOMS: atom_id res chain seq x y z
N MET A 1 16.52 -10.00 17.62
CA MET A 1 15.96 -9.19 18.75
C MET A 1 15.51 -7.86 18.20
N ILE A 2 14.31 -7.40 18.56
CA ILE A 2 13.78 -6.10 18.14
C ILE A 2 14.10 -5.07 19.21
N GLN A 3 14.57 -3.89 18.77
CA GLN A 3 14.95 -2.78 19.64
C GLN A 3 14.43 -1.46 19.05
N LYS A 4 14.07 -0.51 19.93
CA LYS A 4 13.63 0.85 19.57
C LYS A 4 14.35 1.87 20.43
N THR A 5 14.92 2.89 19.79
CA THR A 5 15.49 4.09 20.44
C THR A 5 14.85 5.33 19.85
N VAL A 6 14.59 6.32 20.70
CA VAL A 6 14.11 7.65 20.27
C VAL A 6 15.23 8.64 20.55
N LEU A 7 15.70 9.32 19.52
CA LEU A 7 16.72 10.36 19.64
C LEU A 7 16.16 11.60 20.36
N THR A 8 17.03 12.45 20.86
CA THR A 8 16.65 13.67 21.59
C THR A 8 15.78 14.63 20.77
N ASN A 9 15.90 14.60 19.45
CA ASN A 9 15.10 15.40 18.52
C ASN A 9 13.75 14.76 18.16
N GLY A 10 13.49 13.49 18.56
CA GLY A 10 12.26 12.77 18.30
C GLY A 10 12.32 11.77 17.13
N VAL A 11 13.42 11.71 16.38
CA VAL A 11 13.62 10.66 15.35
C VAL A 11 13.68 9.28 16.02
N ARG A 12 12.96 8.32 15.48
CA ARG A 12 12.88 6.95 16.02
C ARG A 12 13.77 6.01 15.22
N ILE A 13 14.42 5.08 15.89
CA ILE A 13 15.26 4.05 15.27
C ILE A 13 14.77 2.70 15.73
N LEU A 14 14.39 1.85 14.77
CA LEU A 14 13.89 0.50 14.99
C LEU A 14 14.80 -0.50 14.30
N THR A 15 15.19 -1.55 15.01
CA THR A 15 16.00 -2.61 14.42
C THR A 15 15.46 -3.98 14.76
N GLU A 16 15.61 -4.91 13.82
CA GLU A 16 15.50 -6.35 14.08
C GLU A 16 16.83 -7.01 13.73
N SER A 17 17.67 -7.26 14.75
CA SER A 17 18.96 -7.92 14.56
C SER A 17 18.78 -9.40 14.28
N MET A 18 19.35 -9.87 13.15
CA MET A 18 19.32 -11.23 12.66
C MET A 18 20.74 -11.66 12.27
N PRO A 19 21.55 -12.10 13.26
CA PRO A 19 23.00 -12.35 13.05
C PRO A 19 23.30 -13.46 12.04
N GLN A 20 22.32 -14.32 11.74
CA GLN A 20 22.45 -15.39 10.75
C GLN A 20 22.32 -14.91 9.31
N MET A 21 21.82 -13.69 9.09
CA MET A 21 21.71 -13.11 7.75
C MET A 21 23.01 -12.42 7.35
N VAL A 22 23.37 -12.51 6.07
CA VAL A 22 24.52 -11.78 5.52
C VAL A 22 24.13 -10.39 5.02
N SER A 23 22.85 -10.15 4.77
CA SER A 23 22.33 -8.88 4.27
C SER A 23 21.56 -8.11 5.33
N SER A 24 21.43 -6.81 5.09
CA SER A 24 20.59 -5.90 5.85
C SER A 24 19.73 -5.08 4.89
N THR A 25 18.48 -4.85 5.27
CA THR A 25 17.62 -3.85 4.65
C THR A 25 17.40 -2.72 5.63
N ILE A 26 17.62 -1.49 5.17
CA ILE A 26 17.46 -0.27 5.97
C ILE A 26 16.65 0.75 5.19
N GLY A 27 15.71 1.42 5.85
CA GLY A 27 14.88 2.47 5.26
C GLY A 27 14.74 3.68 6.15
N VAL A 28 14.74 4.86 5.53
CA VAL A 28 14.31 6.13 6.10
C VAL A 28 12.83 6.30 5.76
N TRP A 29 12.01 6.33 6.76
CA TRP A 29 10.55 6.38 6.66
C TRP A 29 10.03 7.74 7.08
N VAL A 30 9.03 8.21 6.36
CA VAL A 30 8.31 9.44 6.68
C VAL A 30 6.83 9.12 6.80
N GLU A 31 6.20 9.46 7.90
CA GLU A 31 4.75 9.39 8.07
C GLU A 31 4.09 10.54 7.28
N ASN A 32 4.29 10.51 5.96
CA ASN A 32 3.70 11.40 4.96
C ASN A 32 3.50 10.63 3.67
N GLY A 33 2.31 10.77 3.07
CA GLY A 33 1.95 10.17 1.80
C GLY A 33 0.82 10.96 1.15
N SER A 34 0.28 10.47 0.05
CA SER A 34 -0.70 11.24 -0.76
C SER A 34 -2.01 11.54 -0.02
N ARG A 35 -2.34 10.81 1.05
CA ARG A 35 -3.50 11.10 1.91
C ARG A 35 -3.45 12.49 2.56
N TYR A 36 -2.24 12.99 2.80
CA TYR A 36 -2.02 14.26 3.49
C TYR A 36 -1.85 15.44 2.52
N GLU A 37 -2.00 15.21 1.21
CA GLU A 37 -1.93 16.25 0.19
C GLU A 37 -3.29 16.93 0.02
N GLU A 38 -3.28 18.24 -0.17
CA GLU A 38 -4.47 18.96 -0.62
C GLU A 38 -4.63 18.76 -2.15
N GLY A 39 -5.85 18.92 -2.67
CA GLY A 39 -6.13 18.64 -4.08
C GLY A 39 -5.12 19.22 -5.08
N PRO A 40 -4.73 20.52 -4.98
CA PRO A 40 -3.71 21.11 -5.87
C PRO A 40 -2.29 20.56 -5.67
N GLU A 41 -1.99 19.95 -4.52
CA GLU A 41 -0.69 19.33 -4.19
C GLU A 41 -0.62 17.85 -4.56
N ASN A 42 -1.70 17.27 -5.10
CA ASN A 42 -1.76 15.84 -5.37
C ASN A 42 -0.64 15.39 -6.30
N GLY A 43 0.10 14.39 -5.86
CA GLY A 43 1.28 13.85 -6.52
C GLY A 43 2.61 14.41 -6.04
N VAL A 44 2.62 15.43 -5.15
CA VAL A 44 3.86 16.08 -4.72
C VAL A 44 4.76 15.16 -3.89
N SER A 45 4.20 14.27 -3.06
CA SER A 45 5.00 13.29 -2.28
C SER A 45 5.70 12.28 -3.19
N HIS A 46 5.00 11.80 -4.21
CA HIS A 46 5.57 10.91 -5.22
C HIS A 46 6.64 11.64 -6.06
N PHE A 47 6.39 12.88 -6.42
CA PHE A 47 7.35 13.68 -7.16
C PHE A 47 8.64 13.93 -6.35
N ILE A 48 8.55 14.14 -5.03
CA ILE A 48 9.71 14.23 -4.14
C ILE A 48 10.49 12.92 -4.16
N GLU A 49 9.82 11.78 -4.14
CA GLU A 49 10.46 10.47 -4.24
C GLU A 49 11.39 10.41 -5.46
N HIS A 50 10.91 10.81 -6.64
CA HIS A 50 11.71 10.85 -7.86
C HIS A 50 12.92 11.78 -7.76
N VAL A 51 12.70 13.01 -7.30
CA VAL A 51 13.72 14.06 -7.35
C VAL A 51 14.80 13.88 -6.29
N LEU A 52 14.52 13.22 -5.16
CA LEU A 52 15.51 13.01 -4.10
C LEU A 52 16.76 12.28 -4.58
N PHE A 53 16.64 11.37 -5.54
CA PHE A 53 17.75 10.60 -6.11
C PHE A 53 18.54 11.33 -7.21
N LYS A 54 18.12 12.55 -7.60
CA LYS A 54 18.69 13.28 -8.75
C LYS A 54 19.90 14.18 -8.41
N GLY A 55 20.44 13.98 -7.24
CA GLY A 55 21.68 14.63 -6.79
C GLY A 55 21.54 15.38 -5.48
N THR A 56 22.64 15.39 -4.77
CA THR A 56 22.82 16.08 -3.48
C THR A 56 23.87 17.16 -3.60
N LYS A 57 24.12 17.89 -2.52
CA LYS A 57 25.25 18.84 -2.44
C LYS A 57 26.62 18.16 -2.63
N LYS A 58 26.70 16.82 -2.42
CA LYS A 58 27.97 16.08 -2.42
C LYS A 58 28.10 15.09 -3.59
N ARG A 59 26.96 14.64 -4.14
CA ARG A 59 26.91 13.56 -5.14
C ARG A 59 26.00 13.90 -6.30
N THR A 60 26.41 13.56 -7.49
CA THR A 60 25.51 13.50 -8.67
C THR A 60 24.63 12.26 -8.59
N ALA A 61 23.55 12.22 -9.37
CA ALA A 61 22.70 11.02 -9.50
C ALA A 61 23.50 9.79 -9.94
N ALA A 62 24.45 9.95 -10.87
CA ALA A 62 25.33 8.85 -11.30
C ALA A 62 26.20 8.33 -10.15
N GLN A 63 26.80 9.21 -9.35
CA GLN A 63 27.60 8.81 -8.21
C GLN A 63 26.80 8.11 -7.10
N ILE A 64 25.53 8.48 -6.93
CA ILE A 64 24.61 7.77 -6.02
C ILE A 64 24.42 6.33 -6.52
N ALA A 65 24.10 6.15 -7.79
CA ALA A 65 23.91 4.83 -8.40
C ALA A 65 25.19 3.99 -8.35
N GLU A 66 26.32 4.54 -8.78
CA GLU A 66 27.63 3.87 -8.78
C GLU A 66 28.04 3.38 -7.39
N GLN A 67 27.75 4.16 -6.34
CA GLN A 67 28.10 3.79 -4.96
C GLN A 67 27.33 2.57 -4.47
N VAL A 68 26.07 2.43 -4.85
CA VAL A 68 25.24 1.26 -4.51
C VAL A 68 25.58 0.06 -5.37
N ASP A 69 25.77 0.26 -6.67
CA ASP A 69 26.13 -0.80 -7.61
C ASP A 69 27.49 -1.42 -7.25
N ALA A 70 28.45 -0.60 -6.78
CA ALA A 70 29.79 -1.06 -6.39
C ALA A 70 29.78 -2.12 -5.28
N VAL A 71 28.74 -2.14 -4.43
CA VAL A 71 28.57 -3.13 -3.35
C VAL A 71 27.50 -4.17 -3.68
N GLY A 72 26.98 -4.20 -4.91
CA GLY A 72 25.90 -5.10 -5.32
C GLY A 72 24.59 -4.86 -4.55
N GLY A 73 24.39 -3.63 -4.07
CA GLY A 73 23.21 -3.22 -3.32
C GLY A 73 22.01 -2.92 -4.21
N VAL A 74 20.87 -2.77 -3.57
CA VAL A 74 19.63 -2.26 -4.18
C VAL A 74 19.23 -1.01 -3.44
N LEU A 75 19.02 0.10 -4.17
CA LEU A 75 18.50 1.36 -3.64
C LEU A 75 17.16 1.62 -4.32
N ASN A 76 16.12 1.91 -3.54
CA ASN A 76 14.79 2.16 -4.07
C ASN A 76 13.98 3.02 -3.09
N ALA A 77 12.79 3.44 -3.53
CA ALA A 77 11.82 4.10 -2.69
C ALA A 77 10.40 3.70 -3.08
N PHE A 78 9.44 4.04 -2.26
CA PHE A 78 8.03 4.00 -2.62
C PHE A 78 7.24 5.01 -1.80
N THR A 79 6.22 5.56 -2.44
CA THR A 79 5.24 6.45 -1.81
C THR A 79 3.90 5.72 -1.72
N GLY A 80 3.38 5.64 -0.51
CA GLY A 80 2.04 5.14 -0.25
C GLY A 80 1.06 6.28 0.05
N LYS A 81 -0.15 5.89 0.42
CA LYS A 81 -1.16 6.86 0.85
C LYS A 81 -0.81 7.54 2.17
N GLU A 82 -0.20 6.83 3.12
CA GLU A 82 0.03 7.32 4.49
C GLU A 82 1.51 7.48 4.86
N TYR A 83 2.43 6.94 4.07
CA TYR A 83 3.86 7.00 4.33
C TYR A 83 4.69 6.87 3.06
N THR A 84 5.92 7.37 3.13
CA THR A 84 6.95 7.23 2.09
C THR A 84 8.19 6.58 2.71
N CYS A 85 8.87 5.74 1.94
CA CYS A 85 10.08 5.04 2.37
C CYS A 85 11.18 5.17 1.32
N TYR A 86 12.38 5.51 1.76
CA TYR A 86 13.62 5.51 0.99
C TYR A 86 14.52 4.43 1.59
N TYR A 87 14.80 3.37 0.85
CA TYR A 87 15.46 2.19 1.44
C TYR A 87 16.55 1.60 0.55
N ALA A 88 17.43 0.87 1.20
CA ALA A 88 18.42 0.07 0.50
C ALA A 88 18.58 -1.31 1.15
N LYS A 89 18.99 -2.27 0.33
CA LYS A 89 19.38 -3.61 0.74
C LYS A 89 20.82 -3.85 0.33
N VAL A 90 21.67 -4.19 1.30
CA VAL A 90 23.11 -4.38 1.11
C VAL A 90 23.61 -5.53 1.98
N LEU A 91 24.88 -5.87 1.86
CA LEU A 91 25.57 -6.72 2.85
C LEU A 91 25.68 -5.98 4.20
N GLY A 92 25.71 -6.70 5.30
CA GLY A 92 25.82 -6.11 6.63
C GLY A 92 27.05 -5.23 6.83
N GLU A 93 28.17 -5.53 6.19
CA GLU A 93 29.40 -4.73 6.23
C GLU A 93 29.27 -3.37 5.56
N ASP A 94 28.35 -3.22 4.60
CA ASP A 94 28.09 -1.98 3.85
C ASP A 94 27.00 -1.11 4.49
N LEU A 95 26.39 -1.54 5.60
CA LEU A 95 25.27 -0.85 6.21
C LEU A 95 25.61 0.60 6.62
N LYS A 96 26.82 0.83 7.13
CA LYS A 96 27.28 2.16 7.54
C LYS A 96 27.37 3.11 6.36
N MET A 97 27.97 2.69 5.27
CA MET A 97 28.02 3.48 4.03
C MET A 97 26.62 3.78 3.51
N THR A 98 25.74 2.80 3.59
CA THR A 98 24.36 2.89 3.10
C THR A 98 23.53 3.91 3.88
N ILE A 99 23.61 3.93 5.22
CA ILE A 99 22.87 4.94 6.00
C ILE A 99 23.43 6.34 5.78
N GLU A 100 24.74 6.50 5.55
CA GLU A 100 25.34 7.76 5.18
C GLU A 100 24.85 8.26 3.81
N LEU A 101 24.68 7.35 2.85
CA LEU A 101 24.14 7.67 1.54
C LEU A 101 22.66 8.05 1.62
N LEU A 102 21.84 7.25 2.33
CA LEU A 102 20.41 7.56 2.54
C LEU A 102 20.23 8.90 3.24
N ALA A 103 21.04 9.21 4.25
CA ALA A 103 21.02 10.49 4.93
C ALA A 103 21.39 11.66 3.99
N ASP A 104 22.38 11.49 3.14
CA ASP A 104 22.78 12.51 2.16
C ASP A 104 21.66 12.76 1.13
N ILE A 105 21.05 11.70 0.59
CA ILE A 105 19.90 11.79 -0.31
C ILE A 105 18.73 12.50 0.38
N PHE A 106 18.41 12.09 1.59
CA PHE A 106 17.24 12.57 2.32
C PHE A 106 17.36 14.02 2.79
N LEU A 107 18.56 14.43 3.23
CA LEU A 107 18.79 15.75 3.86
C LEU A 107 19.39 16.80 2.95
N GLU A 108 20.14 16.37 1.91
CA GLU A 108 21.02 17.25 1.16
C GLU A 108 20.69 17.28 -0.35
N SER A 109 19.54 16.72 -0.76
CA SER A 109 19.08 16.81 -2.16
C SER A 109 18.94 18.28 -2.57
N VAL A 110 19.39 18.60 -3.79
CA VAL A 110 19.46 19.99 -4.27
C VAL A 110 18.20 20.46 -5.02
N PHE A 111 17.34 19.53 -5.41
CA PHE A 111 16.12 19.85 -6.19
C PHE A 111 16.44 20.76 -7.38
N ALA A 112 17.41 20.34 -8.22
CA ALA A 112 17.85 21.12 -9.37
C ALA A 112 16.69 21.33 -10.36
N PRO A 113 16.46 22.55 -10.87
CA PRO A 113 15.31 22.83 -11.74
C PRO A 113 15.26 21.97 -13.01
N ASP A 114 16.41 21.72 -13.63
CA ASP A 114 16.50 20.88 -14.82
C ASP A 114 16.21 19.39 -14.54
N GLU A 115 16.53 18.89 -13.36
CA GLU A 115 16.14 17.55 -12.93
C GLU A 115 14.62 17.48 -12.60
N ILE A 116 14.05 18.51 -11.99
CA ILE A 116 12.62 18.61 -11.78
C ILE A 116 11.87 18.53 -13.12
N ASP A 117 12.33 19.25 -14.15
CA ASP A 117 11.69 19.23 -15.45
C ASP A 117 11.84 17.89 -16.17
N ARG A 118 12.99 17.19 -15.99
CA ARG A 118 13.17 15.82 -16.51
C ARG A 118 12.24 14.83 -15.82
N GLU A 119 12.21 14.85 -14.49
CA GLU A 119 11.38 13.92 -13.71
C GLU A 119 9.89 14.17 -13.92
N ARG A 120 9.47 15.41 -14.18
CA ARG A 120 8.11 15.72 -14.61
C ARG A 120 7.69 14.90 -15.82
N GLN A 121 8.57 14.79 -16.85
CA GLN A 121 8.28 13.99 -18.03
C GLN A 121 8.19 12.49 -17.69
N VAL A 122 9.01 11.99 -16.74
CA VAL A 122 8.96 10.62 -16.29
C VAL A 122 7.63 10.35 -15.58
N VAL A 123 7.23 11.19 -14.63
CA VAL A 123 5.96 11.04 -13.91
C VAL A 123 4.75 11.14 -14.85
N LEU A 124 4.77 12.04 -15.83
CA LEU A 124 3.72 12.12 -16.85
C LEU A 124 3.63 10.85 -17.70
N GLN A 125 4.75 10.19 -17.98
CA GLN A 125 4.74 8.88 -18.66
C GLN A 125 4.18 7.78 -17.75
N GLU A 126 4.48 7.78 -16.45
CA GLU A 126 3.90 6.84 -15.49
C GLU A 126 2.38 6.99 -15.37
N ILE A 127 1.86 8.22 -15.37
CA ILE A 127 0.42 8.48 -15.42
C ILE A 127 -0.19 7.84 -16.68
N SER A 128 0.42 8.09 -17.84
CA SER A 128 -0.07 7.51 -19.11
C SER A 128 0.01 5.98 -19.07
N GLN A 129 1.07 5.40 -18.52
CA GLN A 129 1.22 3.96 -18.41
C GLN A 129 0.18 3.36 -17.47
N ALA A 130 -0.11 4.01 -16.33
CA ALA A 130 -1.14 3.57 -15.40
C ALA A 130 -2.53 3.58 -16.06
N GLU A 131 -2.86 4.63 -16.83
CA GLU A 131 -4.10 4.69 -17.60
C GLU A 131 -4.17 3.63 -18.71
N ASP A 132 -3.05 3.23 -19.28
CA ASP A 132 -2.94 2.21 -20.32
C ASP A 132 -2.85 0.78 -19.78
N THR A 133 -2.82 0.62 -18.45
CA THR A 133 -2.82 -0.67 -17.74
C THR A 133 -4.17 -0.87 -17.08
N PRO A 134 -5.15 -1.51 -17.75
CA PRO A 134 -6.55 -1.52 -17.29
C PRO A 134 -6.77 -2.20 -15.93
N ASP A 135 -5.96 -3.19 -15.58
CA ASP A 135 -6.01 -3.91 -14.31
C ASP A 135 -5.50 -3.09 -13.12
N ASP A 136 -4.65 -2.07 -13.36
CA ASP A 136 -4.25 -1.08 -12.37
C ASP A 136 -5.23 0.12 -12.38
N PHE A 137 -5.54 0.65 -13.57
CA PHE A 137 -6.39 1.83 -13.74
C PHE A 137 -7.79 1.68 -13.12
N ILE A 138 -8.37 0.47 -13.17
CA ILE A 138 -9.69 0.23 -12.59
C ILE A 138 -9.72 0.45 -11.07
N HIS A 139 -8.60 0.21 -10.36
CA HIS A 139 -8.50 0.46 -8.92
C HIS A 139 -8.48 1.96 -8.62
N ASP A 140 -7.80 2.76 -9.44
CA ASP A 140 -7.83 4.21 -9.30
C ASP A 140 -9.21 4.78 -9.60
N LEU A 141 -9.88 4.30 -10.64
CA LEU A 141 -11.28 4.66 -10.93
C LEU A 141 -12.22 4.28 -9.77
N PHE A 142 -12.03 3.09 -9.17
CA PHE A 142 -12.83 2.68 -8.02
C PHE A 142 -12.60 3.62 -6.84
N ASN A 143 -11.36 3.89 -6.47
CA ASN A 143 -11.02 4.79 -5.36
C ASN A 143 -11.61 6.20 -5.57
N LEU A 144 -11.44 6.75 -6.80
CA LEU A 144 -11.86 8.10 -7.14
C LEU A 144 -13.38 8.31 -6.92
N HIS A 145 -14.18 7.31 -7.19
CA HIS A 145 -15.63 7.41 -7.10
C HIS A 145 -16.17 6.91 -5.77
N PHE A 146 -15.57 5.86 -5.18
CA PHE A 146 -16.01 5.28 -3.91
C PHE A 146 -15.72 6.21 -2.72
N TRP A 147 -14.61 6.94 -2.75
CA TRP A 147 -14.23 7.93 -1.76
C TRP A 147 -14.18 9.36 -2.29
N GLN A 148 -15.13 9.67 -3.16
CA GLN A 148 -15.22 10.97 -3.83
C GLN A 148 -15.07 12.14 -2.84
N GLY A 149 -14.18 13.08 -3.19
CA GLY A 149 -13.93 14.29 -2.39
C GLY A 149 -12.93 14.10 -1.25
N HIS A 150 -12.39 12.90 -1.03
CA HIS A 150 -11.39 12.64 -0.03
C HIS A 150 -9.99 12.39 -0.64
N PRO A 151 -8.87 12.81 -0.01
CA PRO A 151 -7.52 12.60 -0.57
C PRO A 151 -7.15 11.15 -0.84
N LEU A 152 -7.69 10.18 -0.09
CA LEU A 152 -7.49 8.74 -0.38
C LEU A 152 -8.04 8.31 -1.73
N ALA A 153 -8.99 9.05 -2.30
CA ALA A 153 -9.53 8.79 -3.64
C ALA A 153 -8.54 9.09 -4.76
N LEU A 154 -7.68 10.11 -4.57
CA LEU A 154 -6.79 10.62 -5.60
C LEU A 154 -5.62 9.67 -5.88
N PRO A 155 -5.14 9.51 -7.12
CA PRO A 155 -3.95 8.72 -7.44
C PRO A 155 -2.71 9.20 -6.69
N ILE A 156 -1.78 8.30 -6.37
CA ILE A 156 -0.53 8.64 -5.66
C ILE A 156 0.37 9.52 -6.52
N PHE A 157 0.43 9.26 -7.80
CA PHE A 157 1.26 10.00 -8.76
C PHE A 157 0.66 11.35 -9.18
N GLY A 158 -0.54 11.70 -8.71
CA GLY A 158 -1.23 12.90 -9.10
C GLY A 158 -1.97 12.78 -10.42
N SER A 159 -2.28 13.92 -11.04
CA SER A 159 -2.85 14.03 -12.37
C SER A 159 -1.91 14.82 -13.30
N VAL A 160 -2.14 14.73 -14.61
CA VAL A 160 -1.40 15.55 -15.60
C VAL A 160 -1.44 17.03 -15.22
N GLU A 161 -2.58 17.52 -14.73
CA GLU A 161 -2.75 18.92 -14.32
C GLU A 161 -1.90 19.24 -13.08
N THR A 162 -2.01 18.47 -12.00
CA THR A 162 -1.29 18.74 -10.75
C THR A 162 0.21 18.60 -10.95
N VAL A 163 0.70 17.55 -11.62
CA VAL A 163 2.11 17.32 -11.90
C VAL A 163 2.74 18.45 -12.72
N ASN A 164 2.02 19.02 -13.67
CA ASN A 164 2.50 20.18 -14.43
C ASN A 164 2.64 21.45 -13.58
N HIS A 165 1.92 21.56 -12.47
CA HIS A 165 2.00 22.71 -11.56
C HIS A 165 3.03 22.55 -10.43
N ILE A 166 3.54 21.33 -10.19
CA ILE A 166 4.56 21.10 -9.16
C ILE A 166 5.84 21.87 -9.53
N ASP A 167 6.29 22.73 -8.65
CA ASP A 167 7.53 23.48 -8.79
C ASP A 167 8.48 23.23 -7.58
N ARG A 168 9.70 23.75 -7.70
CA ARG A 168 10.72 23.64 -6.65
C ARG A 168 10.25 24.20 -5.32
N THR A 169 9.46 25.27 -5.34
CA THR A 169 8.96 25.93 -4.12
C THR A 169 8.01 25.01 -3.36
N MET A 170 7.10 24.35 -4.07
CA MET A 170 6.17 23.37 -3.48
C MET A 170 6.93 22.19 -2.87
N LEU A 171 7.92 21.63 -3.60
CA LEU A 171 8.73 20.51 -3.11
C LEU A 171 9.46 20.85 -1.82
N LEU A 172 10.13 22.00 -1.78
CA LEU A 172 10.86 22.47 -0.60
C LEU A 172 9.92 22.79 0.56
N ALA A 173 8.77 23.42 0.30
CA ALA A 173 7.78 23.72 1.32
C ALA A 173 7.23 22.43 1.95
N LEU A 174 6.91 21.42 1.16
CA LEU A 174 6.46 20.14 1.67
C LEU A 174 7.54 19.45 2.52
N MET A 175 8.79 19.41 2.04
CA MET A 175 9.92 18.89 2.81
C MET A 175 10.08 19.62 4.14
N GLU A 176 10.02 20.96 4.10
CA GLU A 176 10.13 21.77 5.30
C GLU A 176 9.00 21.54 6.30
N HIS A 177 7.76 21.37 5.84
CA HIS A 177 6.61 21.26 6.74
C HIS A 177 6.33 19.83 7.20
N ARG A 178 6.63 18.81 6.41
CA ARG A 178 6.20 17.42 6.65
C ARG A 178 7.34 16.46 7.02
N TYR A 179 8.59 16.72 6.59
CA TYR A 179 9.74 15.85 6.89
C TYR A 179 10.39 16.24 8.22
N ARG A 180 9.61 16.20 9.30
CA ARG A 180 10.00 16.64 10.65
C ARG A 180 10.42 15.47 11.52
N ALA A 181 11.24 15.75 12.55
CA ALA A 181 11.85 14.74 13.39
C ALA A 181 10.85 13.75 14.00
N ASN A 182 9.68 14.18 14.47
CA ASN A 182 8.64 13.33 15.02
C ASN A 182 7.89 12.48 13.98
N ARG A 183 8.09 12.75 12.69
CA ARG A 183 7.49 12.03 11.56
C ARG A 183 8.48 11.12 10.83
N VAL A 184 9.77 11.28 11.13
CA VAL A 184 10.85 10.50 10.52
C VAL A 184 11.25 9.37 11.45
N PHE A 185 11.46 8.21 10.92
CA PHE A 185 12.09 7.11 11.62
C PHE A 185 12.93 6.25 10.68
N ILE A 186 13.91 5.56 11.25
CA ILE A 186 14.76 4.61 10.56
C ILE A 186 14.36 3.20 11.01
N ALA A 187 14.09 2.31 10.05
CA ALA A 187 13.86 0.90 10.32
C ALA A 187 14.91 0.06 9.61
N ALA A 188 15.50 -0.89 10.31
CA ALA A 188 16.49 -1.81 9.73
C ALA A 188 16.28 -3.24 10.23
N ALA A 189 16.49 -4.22 9.34
CA ALA A 189 16.42 -5.62 9.68
C ALA A 189 17.53 -6.41 8.97
N GLY A 190 18.09 -7.41 9.62
CA GLY A 190 19.16 -8.24 9.09
C GLY A 190 20.42 -8.24 9.97
N ALA A 191 21.58 -8.27 9.31
CA ALA A 191 22.90 -8.18 9.99
C ALA A 191 23.15 -6.73 10.46
N VAL A 192 22.43 -6.31 11.50
CA VAL A 192 22.51 -4.96 12.05
C VAL A 192 22.78 -4.99 13.55
N ASP A 193 23.73 -4.14 14.01
CA ASP A 193 23.92 -3.80 15.42
C ASP A 193 23.13 -2.53 15.74
N HIS A 194 22.28 -2.60 16.76
CA HIS A 194 21.40 -1.49 17.14
C HIS A 194 22.18 -0.28 17.64
N ALA A 195 23.18 -0.51 18.50
CA ALA A 195 23.91 0.57 19.13
C ALA A 195 24.79 1.32 18.11
N ASP A 196 25.37 0.60 17.17
CA ASP A 196 26.13 1.18 16.07
C ASP A 196 25.25 2.02 15.16
N LEU A 197 24.09 1.49 14.77
CA LEU A 197 23.12 2.23 13.95
C LEU A 197 22.60 3.49 14.68
N VAL A 198 22.29 3.41 15.97
CA VAL A 198 21.85 4.57 16.75
C VAL A 198 22.91 5.67 16.75
N ARG A 199 24.21 5.35 16.97
CA ARG A 199 25.30 6.35 16.91
C ARG A 199 25.39 7.01 15.53
N ASP A 200 25.32 6.23 14.48
CA ASP A 200 25.37 6.78 13.11
C ASP A 200 24.14 7.64 12.80
N CYS A 201 22.94 7.20 13.20
CA CYS A 201 21.71 7.99 13.02
C CYS A 201 21.71 9.27 13.85
N GLU A 202 22.21 9.25 15.09
CA GLU A 202 22.34 10.47 15.90
C GLU A 202 23.24 11.51 15.24
N ARG A 203 24.36 11.08 14.69
CA ARG A 203 25.28 11.94 13.93
C ARG A 203 24.66 12.50 12.64
N LEU A 204 23.88 11.69 11.92
CA LEU A 204 23.36 12.02 10.60
C LEU A 204 22.02 12.76 10.68
N PHE A 205 21.08 12.26 11.48
CA PHE A 205 19.69 12.76 11.55
C PHE A 205 19.41 13.61 12.80
N GLY A 206 20.36 13.73 13.73
CA GLY A 206 20.21 14.53 14.95
C GLY A 206 19.95 16.02 14.70
N GLY A 207 20.30 16.51 13.51
CA GLY A 207 20.04 17.90 13.09
C GLY A 207 18.63 18.16 12.56
N ILE A 208 17.79 17.14 12.33
CA ILE A 208 16.39 17.33 11.92
C ILE A 208 15.64 17.98 13.10
N THR A 209 14.96 19.08 12.84
CA THR A 209 14.25 19.83 13.88
C THR A 209 12.74 19.85 13.65
N GLY A 210 12.02 20.19 14.72
CA GLY A 210 10.60 20.52 14.68
C GLY A 210 9.66 19.34 14.87
N ASN A 211 8.46 19.69 15.29
CA ASN A 211 7.31 18.80 15.39
C ASN A 211 6.36 19.13 14.24
N GLY A 212 6.27 18.23 13.27
CA GLY A 212 5.25 18.30 12.24
C GLY A 212 3.89 17.95 12.85
N SER A 213 2.87 18.72 12.57
CA SER A 213 1.48 18.38 12.82
C SER A 213 0.74 18.40 11.50
N TYR A 214 -0.07 17.37 11.25
CA TYR A 214 -1.06 17.42 10.17
C TYR A 214 -2.39 17.92 10.73
N ALA A 215 -3.19 18.55 9.89
CA ALA A 215 -4.61 18.67 10.18
C ALA A 215 -5.17 17.24 10.38
N PRO A 216 -6.07 17.02 11.35
CA PRO A 216 -6.72 15.73 11.51
C PRO A 216 -7.36 15.32 10.19
N VAL A 217 -6.91 14.22 9.62
CA VAL A 217 -7.55 13.65 8.44
C VAL A 217 -8.63 12.69 8.94
N THR A 218 -9.88 12.94 8.57
CA THR A 218 -11.01 12.08 8.90
C THR A 218 -11.07 10.89 7.95
N ALA A 219 -11.77 9.81 8.37
CA ALA A 219 -12.08 8.73 7.45
C ALA A 219 -13.04 9.23 6.34
N PRO A 220 -12.92 8.73 5.11
CA PRO A 220 -13.85 9.06 4.04
C PRO A 220 -15.23 8.48 4.28
N ASP A 221 -16.25 9.15 3.74
CA ASP A 221 -17.57 8.55 3.58
C ASP A 221 -17.59 7.61 2.37
N GLU A 222 -18.28 6.50 2.47
CA GLU A 222 -18.49 5.57 1.36
C GLU A 222 -19.72 5.98 0.55
N HIS A 223 -19.57 5.94 -0.77
CA HIS A 223 -20.66 6.26 -1.68
C HIS A 223 -21.14 5.02 -2.43
N LEU A 224 -22.46 4.85 -2.51
CA LEU A 224 -23.04 3.90 -3.47
C LEU A 224 -22.73 4.42 -4.88
N VAL A 225 -21.94 3.68 -5.62
CA VAL A 225 -21.53 4.08 -6.98
C VAL A 225 -21.53 2.89 -7.92
N VAL A 226 -22.03 3.09 -9.14
CA VAL A 226 -21.83 2.17 -10.25
C VAL A 226 -21.34 2.99 -11.44
N LEU A 227 -20.09 2.77 -11.82
CA LEU A 227 -19.45 3.45 -12.93
C LEU A 227 -19.27 2.49 -14.12
N ASN A 228 -19.80 2.88 -15.28
CA ASN A 228 -19.56 2.19 -16.53
C ASN A 228 -18.59 3.03 -17.37
N HIS A 229 -17.31 2.67 -17.37
CA HIS A 229 -16.24 3.37 -18.08
C HIS A 229 -15.90 2.65 -19.39
N ALA A 230 -16.45 3.19 -20.49
CA ALA A 230 -16.21 2.62 -21.81
C ALA A 230 -14.80 2.96 -22.32
N LYS A 231 -14.00 1.92 -22.58
CA LYS A 231 -12.68 2.02 -23.21
C LYS A 231 -12.53 0.85 -24.19
N LYS A 232 -11.93 1.07 -25.35
CA LYS A 232 -11.72 0.00 -26.33
C LYS A 232 -10.61 -0.94 -25.84
N LEU A 233 -11.00 -2.05 -25.21
CA LEU A 233 -10.13 -3.08 -24.66
C LEU A 233 -10.61 -4.45 -25.15
N GLU A 234 -9.69 -5.45 -25.14
CA GLU A 234 -10.03 -6.85 -25.43
C GLU A 234 -10.81 -7.50 -24.30
N GLN A 235 -10.50 -7.10 -23.06
CA GLN A 235 -11.16 -7.60 -21.85
C GLN A 235 -12.06 -6.52 -21.24
N ALA A 236 -13.05 -6.97 -20.48
CA ALA A 236 -13.79 -6.17 -19.53
C ALA A 236 -13.20 -6.43 -18.12
N HIS A 237 -12.96 -5.35 -17.41
CA HIS A 237 -12.45 -5.38 -16.04
C HIS A 237 -13.56 -4.95 -15.10
N LEU A 238 -13.70 -5.67 -13.99
CA LEU A 238 -14.66 -5.41 -12.93
C LEU A 238 -13.92 -5.17 -11.63
N CYS A 239 -14.24 -4.10 -10.94
CA CYS A 239 -13.84 -3.88 -9.55
C CYS A 239 -15.09 -3.56 -8.74
N LEU A 240 -15.39 -4.37 -7.76
CA LEU A 240 -16.53 -4.14 -6.86
C LEU A 240 -16.05 -4.27 -5.41
N GLY A 241 -16.69 -3.53 -4.51
CA GLY A 241 -16.30 -3.57 -3.11
C GLY A 241 -17.19 -2.71 -2.24
N GLY A 242 -16.92 -2.76 -0.96
CA GLY A 242 -17.60 -1.96 0.04
C GLY A 242 -16.71 -1.71 1.23
N ARG A 243 -17.26 -1.13 2.29
CA ARG A 243 -16.52 -0.77 3.49
C ARG A 243 -15.71 -1.94 4.03
N GLY A 244 -14.42 -1.73 4.20
CA GLY A 244 -13.52 -2.66 4.88
C GLY A 244 -13.19 -2.21 6.30
N VAL A 245 -12.17 -2.84 6.87
CA VAL A 245 -11.64 -2.53 8.20
C VAL A 245 -10.40 -1.66 8.10
N SER A 246 -10.14 -0.87 9.16
CA SER A 246 -8.89 -0.15 9.29
C SER A 246 -7.73 -1.08 9.70
N GLN A 247 -6.49 -0.59 9.63
CA GLN A 247 -5.30 -1.34 10.07
C GLN A 247 -5.34 -1.70 11.55
N VAL A 248 -5.98 -0.86 12.36
CA VAL A 248 -6.05 -1.02 13.82
C VAL A 248 -7.34 -1.67 14.31
N ASP A 249 -8.26 -2.01 13.40
CA ASP A 249 -9.55 -2.61 13.73
C ASP A 249 -9.36 -3.97 14.42
N PRO A 250 -10.08 -4.28 15.49
CA PRO A 250 -10.07 -5.60 16.13
C PRO A 250 -10.46 -6.74 15.18
N LEU A 251 -11.31 -6.48 14.18
CA LEU A 251 -11.77 -7.46 13.18
C LEU A 251 -10.80 -7.66 12.02
N ARG A 252 -9.64 -6.99 11.99
CA ARG A 252 -8.66 -7.13 10.89
C ARG A 252 -8.25 -8.60 10.60
N TYR A 253 -8.16 -9.43 11.63
CA TYR A 253 -7.84 -10.86 11.44
C TYR A 253 -8.98 -11.62 10.77
N ALA A 254 -10.24 -11.30 11.12
CA ALA A 254 -11.41 -11.84 10.43
C ALA A 254 -11.43 -11.41 8.96
N ALA A 255 -11.05 -10.15 8.68
CA ALA A 255 -10.95 -9.63 7.31
C ALA A 255 -9.87 -10.37 6.50
N TYR A 256 -8.70 -10.63 7.08
CA TYR A 256 -7.65 -11.43 6.41
C TYR A 256 -8.09 -12.86 6.13
N VAL A 257 -8.76 -13.51 7.09
CA VAL A 257 -9.29 -14.87 6.92
C VAL A 257 -10.37 -14.90 5.83
N PHE A 258 -11.30 -13.96 5.87
CA PHE A 258 -12.35 -13.84 4.85
C PHE A 258 -11.76 -13.59 3.46
N ASN A 259 -10.84 -12.65 3.33
CA ASN A 259 -10.15 -12.38 2.07
C ASN A 259 -9.46 -13.62 1.52
N THR A 260 -8.73 -14.36 2.36
CA THR A 260 -8.04 -15.59 1.96
C THR A 260 -9.03 -16.66 1.47
N ALA A 261 -10.16 -16.82 2.15
CA ALA A 261 -11.17 -17.81 1.78
C ALA A 261 -11.95 -17.41 0.52
N LEU A 262 -12.26 -16.12 0.33
CA LEU A 262 -13.07 -15.63 -0.79
C LEU A 262 -12.28 -15.58 -2.09
N GLY A 263 -11.11 -14.91 -2.11
CA GLY A 263 -10.35 -14.66 -3.34
C GLY A 263 -8.82 -14.64 -3.18
N GLY A 264 -8.28 -15.05 -2.01
CA GLY A 264 -6.86 -14.93 -1.69
C GLY A 264 -5.95 -16.06 -2.21
N GLY A 265 -6.38 -16.86 -3.16
CA GLY A 265 -5.54 -17.92 -3.74
C GLY A 265 -6.30 -18.94 -4.57
N MET A 266 -5.59 -19.91 -5.13
CA MET A 266 -6.15 -20.92 -6.05
C MET A 266 -7.24 -21.79 -5.41
N SER A 267 -7.25 -21.97 -4.10
CA SER A 267 -8.28 -22.74 -3.39
C SER A 267 -9.45 -21.88 -2.86
N SER A 268 -9.45 -20.59 -3.16
CA SER A 268 -10.51 -19.66 -2.75
C SER A 268 -11.80 -19.88 -3.55
N ARG A 269 -12.92 -19.42 -3.00
CA ARG A 269 -14.24 -19.61 -3.62
C ARG A 269 -14.32 -19.03 -5.02
N LEU A 270 -13.94 -17.75 -5.17
CA LEU A 270 -14.03 -17.06 -6.46
C LEU A 270 -13.14 -17.73 -7.52
N PHE A 271 -11.91 -18.09 -7.15
CA PHE A 271 -11.02 -18.76 -8.08
C PHE A 271 -11.60 -20.11 -8.53
N GLN A 272 -12.12 -20.92 -7.61
CA GLN A 272 -12.69 -22.23 -7.91
C GLN A 272 -14.00 -22.12 -8.71
N GLU A 273 -14.90 -21.21 -8.33
CA GLU A 273 -16.22 -21.13 -8.97
C GLU A 273 -16.18 -20.43 -10.33
N VAL A 274 -15.38 -19.37 -10.49
CA VAL A 274 -15.39 -18.54 -11.70
C VAL A 274 -14.31 -18.98 -12.68
N ARG A 275 -13.08 -19.25 -12.20
CA ARG A 275 -11.96 -19.60 -13.07
C ARG A 275 -11.88 -21.08 -13.35
N GLU A 276 -11.80 -21.95 -12.32
CA GLU A 276 -11.55 -23.37 -12.52
C GLU A 276 -12.78 -24.10 -13.09
N LYS A 277 -13.96 -23.90 -12.52
CA LYS A 277 -15.16 -24.61 -12.95
C LYS A 277 -15.79 -24.07 -14.21
N ARG A 278 -15.71 -22.76 -14.44
CA ARG A 278 -16.40 -22.09 -15.57
C ARG A 278 -15.46 -21.56 -16.64
N GLY A 279 -14.21 -21.31 -16.33
CA GLY A 279 -13.24 -20.78 -17.29
C GLY A 279 -13.58 -19.37 -17.80
N ARG A 280 -14.25 -18.55 -16.96
CA ARG A 280 -14.79 -17.24 -17.38
C ARG A 280 -13.84 -16.08 -17.20
N VAL A 281 -12.79 -16.25 -16.40
CA VAL A 281 -11.81 -15.20 -16.08
C VAL A 281 -10.38 -15.73 -16.22
N TYR A 282 -9.47 -14.87 -16.64
CA TYR A 282 -8.04 -15.13 -16.50
C TYR A 282 -7.57 -14.84 -15.09
N SER A 283 -8.04 -13.72 -14.52
CA SER A 283 -7.70 -13.29 -13.16
C SER A 283 -8.97 -12.93 -12.39
N ILE A 284 -9.08 -13.45 -11.17
CA ILE A 284 -10.06 -13.02 -10.17
C ILE A 284 -9.44 -13.16 -8.80
N TYR A 285 -9.59 -12.13 -7.99
CA TYR A 285 -9.11 -12.11 -6.61
C TYR A 285 -9.90 -11.13 -5.75
N SER A 286 -9.86 -11.33 -4.44
CA SER A 286 -10.29 -10.34 -3.47
C SER A 286 -9.09 -9.72 -2.76
N PHE A 287 -9.23 -8.49 -2.29
CA PHE A 287 -8.16 -7.74 -1.65
C PHE A 287 -8.69 -6.80 -0.57
N LEU A 288 -7.79 -6.40 0.34
CA LEU A 288 -8.05 -5.45 1.40
C LEU A 288 -7.17 -4.23 1.20
N SER A 289 -7.77 -3.06 1.13
CA SER A 289 -7.09 -1.78 1.22
C SER A 289 -7.44 -1.17 2.58
N ALA A 290 -6.47 -1.18 3.52
CA ALA A 290 -6.68 -0.74 4.89
C ALA A 290 -5.71 0.37 5.27
N PHE A 291 -6.23 1.43 5.87
CA PHE A 291 -5.53 2.62 6.33
C PHE A 291 -5.69 2.77 7.84
N LEU A 292 -5.15 3.83 8.42
CA LEU A 292 -5.16 4.05 9.86
C LEU A 292 -6.57 3.98 10.47
N ASP A 293 -7.56 4.59 9.82
CA ASP A 293 -8.92 4.80 10.35
C ASP A 293 -10.05 4.25 9.45
N CYS A 294 -9.74 3.78 8.26
CA CYS A 294 -10.70 3.28 7.26
C CYS A 294 -10.11 2.17 6.41
N GLY A 295 -10.93 1.61 5.53
CA GLY A 295 -10.51 0.66 4.52
C GLY A 295 -11.66 0.24 3.62
N TYR A 296 -11.35 -0.51 2.56
CA TYR A 296 -12.37 -1.18 1.77
C TYR A 296 -11.95 -2.63 1.46
N PHE A 297 -12.96 -3.47 1.29
CA PHE A 297 -12.81 -4.83 0.81
C PHE A 297 -13.21 -4.84 -0.66
N GLY A 298 -12.30 -5.22 -1.54
CA GLY A 298 -12.51 -5.22 -2.97
C GLY A 298 -12.42 -6.60 -3.59
N ILE A 299 -13.06 -6.75 -4.76
CA ILE A 299 -12.95 -7.91 -5.65
C ILE A 299 -12.67 -7.37 -7.04
N TYR A 300 -11.64 -7.93 -7.69
CA TYR A 300 -11.30 -7.66 -9.07
C TYR A 300 -11.54 -8.91 -9.92
N ALA A 301 -12.02 -8.71 -11.16
CA ALA A 301 -12.09 -9.74 -12.18
C ALA A 301 -11.80 -9.18 -13.57
N GLY A 302 -10.93 -9.85 -14.33
CA GLY A 302 -10.69 -9.61 -15.76
C GLY A 302 -11.34 -10.73 -16.58
N THR A 303 -12.26 -10.38 -17.49
CA THR A 303 -13.08 -11.34 -18.26
C THR A 303 -13.30 -10.87 -19.70
N SER A 304 -13.82 -11.75 -20.55
CA SER A 304 -14.32 -11.31 -21.86
C SER A 304 -15.66 -10.57 -21.70
N PRO A 305 -15.96 -9.59 -22.55
CA PRO A 305 -17.19 -8.78 -22.43
C PRO A 305 -18.50 -9.60 -22.41
N GLU A 306 -18.53 -10.75 -23.07
CA GLU A 306 -19.69 -11.64 -23.08
C GLU A 306 -19.99 -12.33 -21.76
N TRP A 307 -18.98 -12.48 -20.86
CA TRP A 307 -19.12 -13.20 -19.60
C TRP A 307 -19.30 -12.30 -18.38
N VAL A 308 -19.34 -10.98 -18.56
CA VAL A 308 -19.45 -10.01 -17.45
C VAL A 308 -20.62 -10.30 -16.53
N ASP A 309 -21.81 -10.59 -17.07
CA ASP A 309 -23.02 -10.83 -16.27
C ASP A 309 -22.90 -12.12 -15.46
N GLU A 310 -22.38 -13.21 -16.08
CA GLU A 310 -22.19 -14.49 -15.39
C GLU A 310 -21.12 -14.37 -14.28
N VAL A 311 -20.01 -13.66 -14.55
CA VAL A 311 -18.94 -13.43 -13.57
C VAL A 311 -19.48 -12.64 -12.38
N LEU A 312 -20.27 -11.62 -12.64
CA LEU A 312 -20.86 -10.77 -11.59
C LEU A 312 -21.89 -11.57 -10.77
N GLU A 313 -22.80 -12.28 -11.43
CA GLU A 313 -23.80 -13.12 -10.77
C GLU A 313 -23.15 -14.16 -9.85
N VAL A 314 -22.14 -14.90 -10.34
CA VAL A 314 -21.44 -15.90 -9.53
C VAL A 314 -20.69 -15.25 -8.37
N THR A 315 -20.05 -14.10 -8.61
CA THR A 315 -19.32 -13.36 -7.55
C THR A 315 -20.27 -12.91 -6.44
N LEU A 316 -21.40 -12.30 -6.77
CA LEU A 316 -22.40 -11.85 -5.81
C LEU A 316 -23.04 -13.04 -5.08
N LYS A 317 -23.28 -14.14 -5.77
CA LYS A 317 -23.77 -15.39 -5.16
C LYS A 317 -22.80 -15.93 -4.11
N GLU A 318 -21.50 -16.00 -4.40
CA GLU A 318 -20.52 -16.49 -3.43
C GLU A 318 -20.39 -15.59 -2.19
N ILE A 319 -20.53 -14.26 -2.37
CA ILE A 319 -20.61 -13.31 -1.26
C ILE A 319 -21.87 -13.58 -0.42
N HIS A 320 -23.03 -13.69 -1.07
CA HIS A 320 -24.31 -13.98 -0.42
C HIS A 320 -24.28 -15.28 0.38
N GLU A 321 -23.69 -16.34 -0.19
CA GLU A 321 -23.52 -17.63 0.50
C GLU A 321 -22.69 -17.48 1.79
N VAL A 322 -21.64 -16.64 1.78
CA VAL A 322 -20.86 -16.37 3.00
C VAL A 322 -21.68 -15.56 4.01
N ILE A 323 -22.41 -14.56 3.57
CA ILE A 323 -23.28 -13.75 4.46
C ILE A 323 -24.35 -14.62 5.13
N ARG A 324 -24.95 -15.56 4.40
CA ARG A 324 -26.04 -16.41 4.90
C ARG A 324 -25.59 -17.61 5.71
N HIS A 325 -24.48 -18.22 5.33
CA HIS A 325 -24.09 -19.56 5.84
C HIS A 325 -22.68 -19.58 6.42
N GLY A 326 -21.90 -18.50 6.24
CA GLY A 326 -20.50 -18.45 6.62
C GLY A 326 -19.60 -19.36 5.77
N LEU A 327 -18.39 -19.58 6.27
CA LEU A 327 -17.43 -20.50 5.69
C LEU A 327 -17.66 -21.91 6.24
N LYS A 328 -17.45 -22.93 5.40
CA LYS A 328 -17.40 -24.31 5.89
C LYS A 328 -16.21 -24.48 6.84
N ALA A 329 -16.31 -25.34 7.82
CA ALA A 329 -15.25 -25.55 8.82
C ALA A 329 -13.88 -25.85 8.17
N ALA A 330 -13.85 -26.62 7.10
CA ALA A 330 -12.62 -26.93 6.35
C ALA A 330 -12.05 -25.70 5.60
N GLU A 331 -12.91 -24.81 5.09
CA GLU A 331 -12.48 -23.56 4.43
C GLU A 331 -11.87 -22.60 5.44
N LEU A 332 -12.53 -22.40 6.58
CA LEU A 332 -12.05 -21.55 7.67
C LEU A 332 -10.69 -22.04 8.20
N ALA A 333 -10.57 -23.35 8.44
CA ALA A 333 -9.31 -23.94 8.90
C ALA A 333 -8.18 -23.79 7.87
N ARG A 334 -8.48 -24.01 6.57
CA ARG A 334 -7.51 -23.84 5.49
C ARG A 334 -7.06 -22.38 5.35
N ALA A 335 -7.98 -21.42 5.39
CA ALA A 335 -7.65 -19.99 5.29
C ALA A 335 -6.75 -19.54 6.45
N LYS A 336 -7.04 -19.94 7.69
CA LYS A 336 -6.18 -19.69 8.85
C LYS A 336 -4.78 -20.28 8.69
N SER A 337 -4.71 -21.54 8.24
CA SER A 337 -3.42 -22.22 8.04
C SER A 337 -2.59 -21.54 6.94
N GLN A 338 -3.23 -21.18 5.82
CA GLN A 338 -2.58 -20.47 4.72
C GLN A 338 -2.05 -19.10 5.15
N LEU A 339 -2.83 -18.30 5.89
CA LEU A 339 -2.39 -17.01 6.41
C LEU A 339 -1.18 -17.14 7.33
N LYS A 340 -1.21 -18.09 8.27
CA LYS A 340 -0.07 -18.33 9.16
C LYS A 340 1.18 -18.77 8.38
N GLY A 341 1.00 -19.64 7.39
CA GLY A 341 2.10 -20.09 6.52
C GLY A 341 2.71 -18.91 5.73
N ASN A 342 1.89 -18.11 5.08
CA ASN A 342 2.33 -16.95 4.30
C ASN A 342 3.05 -15.92 5.18
N MET A 343 2.52 -15.67 6.39
CA MET A 343 3.17 -14.78 7.36
C MET A 343 4.57 -15.27 7.73
N LEU A 344 4.73 -16.54 8.08
CA LEU A 344 6.01 -17.09 8.51
C LEU A 344 7.02 -17.14 7.36
N LEU A 345 6.63 -17.59 6.18
CA LEU A 345 7.47 -17.60 4.98
C LEU A 345 7.91 -16.18 4.58
N GLY A 346 7.00 -15.20 4.69
CA GLY A 346 7.35 -13.81 4.43
C GLY A 346 8.42 -13.26 5.38
N MET A 347 8.54 -13.81 6.59
CA MET A 347 9.54 -13.34 7.58
C MET A 347 10.96 -13.87 7.34
N GLU A 348 11.21 -14.63 6.27
CA GLU A 348 12.57 -15.00 5.87
C GLU A 348 13.32 -13.85 5.18
N SER A 349 12.60 -12.85 4.66
CA SER A 349 13.17 -11.68 3.97
C SER A 349 13.45 -10.52 4.93
N THR A 350 14.64 -9.92 4.82
CA THR A 350 15.00 -8.70 5.57
C THR A 350 14.12 -7.51 5.16
N ASP A 351 13.69 -7.44 3.89
CA ASP A 351 12.76 -6.41 3.40
C ASP A 351 11.39 -6.52 4.11
N SER A 352 10.83 -7.73 4.16
CA SER A 352 9.54 -7.97 4.83
C SER A 352 9.60 -7.64 6.33
N ARG A 353 10.72 -7.94 6.99
CA ARG A 353 10.92 -7.62 8.41
C ARG A 353 11.06 -6.13 8.64
N MET A 354 11.84 -5.41 7.83
CA MET A 354 11.92 -3.96 7.89
C MET A 354 10.55 -3.31 7.70
N ASN A 355 9.81 -3.73 6.67
CA ASN A 355 8.46 -3.24 6.40
C ASN A 355 7.50 -3.52 7.56
N ARG A 356 7.60 -4.70 8.20
CA ARG A 356 6.80 -5.05 9.37
C ARG A 356 7.11 -4.13 10.56
N LEU A 357 8.41 -3.89 10.85
CA LEU A 357 8.81 -2.95 11.90
C LEU A 357 8.18 -1.57 11.68
N ALA A 358 8.29 -1.06 10.46
CA ALA A 358 7.79 0.25 10.10
C ALA A 358 6.25 0.32 10.20
N ARG A 359 5.54 -0.65 9.67
CA ARG A 359 4.06 -0.68 9.76
C ARG A 359 3.56 -0.82 11.19
N ASN A 360 4.25 -1.60 12.02
CA ASN A 360 3.93 -1.71 13.43
C ASN A 360 4.13 -0.38 14.16
N GLU A 361 5.19 0.36 13.84
CA GLU A 361 5.43 1.68 14.41
C GLU A 361 4.36 2.69 13.97
N ILE A 362 4.05 2.77 12.66
CA ILE A 362 3.08 3.72 12.11
C ILE A 362 1.67 3.49 12.68
N TYR A 363 1.21 2.24 12.66
CA TYR A 363 -0.19 1.95 12.98
C TYR A 363 -0.43 1.64 14.46
N PHE A 364 0.54 1.09 15.17
CA PHE A 364 0.34 0.62 16.54
C PHE A 364 1.25 1.30 17.57
N GLY A 365 2.31 1.99 17.14
CA GLY A 365 3.32 2.58 18.04
C GLY A 365 4.12 1.56 18.86
N ARG A 366 3.89 0.26 18.60
CA ARG A 366 4.53 -0.87 19.28
C ARG A 366 4.80 -2.03 18.33
N GLU A 367 5.67 -2.92 18.73
CA GLU A 367 5.78 -4.21 18.06
C GLU A 367 4.53 -5.07 18.31
N ILE A 368 4.09 -5.77 17.24
CA ILE A 368 3.12 -6.85 17.30
C ILE A 368 3.87 -8.18 17.11
N PRO A 369 4.07 -9.00 18.17
CA PRO A 369 4.75 -10.28 18.03
C PRO A 369 4.03 -11.22 17.06
N LEU A 370 4.78 -12.05 16.34
CA LEU A 370 4.20 -13.03 15.39
C LEU A 370 3.23 -13.98 16.07
N GLU A 371 3.51 -14.33 17.34
CA GLU A 371 2.66 -15.17 18.17
C GLU A 371 1.32 -14.46 18.49
N GLU A 372 1.29 -13.13 18.64
CA GLU A 372 0.07 -12.36 18.82
C GLU A 372 -0.78 -12.40 17.55
N ILE A 373 -0.14 -12.22 16.40
CA ILE A 373 -0.82 -12.31 15.08
C ILE A 373 -1.37 -13.72 14.88
N ALA A 374 -0.55 -14.75 15.12
CA ALA A 374 -0.97 -16.14 14.96
C ALA A 374 -2.15 -16.49 15.87
N ARG A 375 -2.14 -16.04 17.13
CA ARG A 375 -3.28 -16.20 18.05
C ARG A 375 -4.52 -15.44 17.57
N GLY A 376 -4.35 -14.22 17.05
CA GLY A 376 -5.45 -13.43 16.49
C GLY A 376 -6.11 -14.14 15.31
N ILE A 377 -5.32 -14.70 14.38
CA ILE A 377 -5.83 -15.49 13.25
C ILE A 377 -6.55 -16.75 13.75
N GLU A 378 -5.98 -17.47 14.72
CA GLU A 378 -6.58 -18.71 15.24
C GLU A 378 -7.91 -18.45 15.95
N ALA A 379 -8.03 -17.34 16.67
CA ALA A 379 -9.22 -16.95 17.40
C ALA A 379 -10.40 -16.51 16.53
N VAL A 380 -10.21 -16.28 15.22
CA VAL A 380 -11.29 -15.88 14.31
C VAL A 380 -12.41 -16.92 14.32
N THR A 381 -13.64 -16.47 14.55
CA THR A 381 -14.83 -17.31 14.49
C THR A 381 -15.56 -17.16 13.14
N ASN A 382 -16.41 -18.11 12.82
CA ASN A 382 -17.23 -18.04 11.61
C ASN A 382 -18.24 -16.89 11.68
N ASP A 383 -18.79 -16.61 12.88
CA ASP A 383 -19.72 -15.50 13.09
C ASP A 383 -19.05 -14.15 12.79
N GLN A 384 -17.81 -13.95 13.22
CA GLN A 384 -17.05 -12.75 12.87
C GLN A 384 -16.85 -12.59 11.36
N VAL A 385 -16.69 -13.70 10.63
CA VAL A 385 -16.58 -13.66 9.15
C VAL A 385 -17.92 -13.29 8.53
N VAL A 386 -19.04 -13.83 9.02
CA VAL A 386 -20.39 -13.51 8.56
C VAL A 386 -20.72 -12.04 8.79
N ASP A 387 -20.54 -11.56 10.02
CA ASP A 387 -20.81 -10.16 10.39
C ASP A 387 -19.98 -9.19 9.54
N LEU A 388 -18.71 -9.52 9.34
CA LEU A 388 -17.82 -8.73 8.52
C LEU A 388 -18.26 -8.72 7.05
N ALA A 389 -18.57 -9.89 6.48
CA ALA A 389 -19.02 -10.00 5.09
C ALA A 389 -20.30 -9.18 4.86
N ALA A 390 -21.27 -9.27 5.78
CA ALA A 390 -22.49 -8.47 5.73
C ALA A 390 -22.23 -6.96 5.85
N SER A 391 -21.26 -6.57 6.66
CA SER A 391 -20.85 -5.17 6.79
C SER A 391 -20.15 -4.64 5.53
N CYS A 392 -19.21 -5.43 4.98
CA CYS A 392 -18.42 -5.06 3.80
C CYS A 392 -19.28 -4.96 2.55
N PHE A 393 -20.23 -5.88 2.38
CA PHE A 393 -21.05 -5.98 1.18
C PHE A 393 -22.50 -5.54 1.41
N ASN A 394 -22.66 -4.39 2.09
CA ASN A 394 -23.96 -3.75 2.24
C ASN A 394 -24.40 -3.07 0.92
N PRO A 395 -25.51 -3.50 0.29
CA PRO A 395 -25.94 -2.97 -1.01
C PRO A 395 -26.09 -1.45 -1.10
N GLN A 396 -26.32 -0.79 0.03
CA GLN A 396 -26.49 0.67 0.08
C GLN A 396 -25.17 1.47 0.11
N ARG A 397 -24.03 0.77 0.28
CA ARG A 397 -22.71 1.39 0.46
C ARG A 397 -21.62 0.69 -0.34
N MET A 398 -22.01 0.01 -1.42
CA MET A 398 -21.08 -0.66 -2.32
C MET A 398 -20.73 0.23 -3.50
N GLY A 399 -19.50 0.05 -3.98
CA GLY A 399 -19.05 0.58 -5.26
C GLY A 399 -18.83 -0.54 -6.27
N MET A 400 -19.05 -0.21 -7.54
CA MET A 400 -18.65 -1.04 -8.66
C MET A 400 -18.16 -0.17 -9.81
N VAL A 401 -17.05 -0.56 -10.41
CA VAL A 401 -16.55 -0.01 -11.66
C VAL A 401 -16.44 -1.12 -12.68
N MET A 402 -16.94 -0.85 -13.87
CA MET A 402 -16.74 -1.68 -15.05
C MET A 402 -15.95 -0.85 -16.09
N LEU A 403 -14.82 -1.39 -16.53
CA LEU A 403 -13.91 -0.77 -17.49
C LEU A 403 -13.71 -1.70 -18.68
N GLY A 404 -13.95 -1.21 -19.92
CA GLY A 404 -13.70 -2.00 -21.14
C GLY A 404 -14.65 -1.69 -22.29
N ASP A 405 -14.67 -2.58 -23.30
CA ASP A 405 -15.67 -2.56 -24.35
C ASP A 405 -17.00 -3.12 -23.84
N LEU A 406 -17.85 -2.24 -23.38
CA LEU A 406 -19.11 -2.60 -22.71
C LEU A 406 -20.21 -3.02 -23.68
N LYS A 407 -20.02 -2.90 -25.00
CA LYS A 407 -21.00 -3.25 -26.04
C LYS A 407 -22.40 -2.68 -25.78
N GLY A 408 -22.46 -1.44 -25.25
CA GLY A 408 -23.72 -0.78 -24.88
C GLY A 408 -24.36 -1.28 -23.58
N ARG A 409 -23.66 -2.13 -22.80
CA ARG A 409 -24.14 -2.58 -21.49
C ARG A 409 -24.02 -1.43 -20.49
N GLU A 410 -25.07 -1.23 -19.73
CA GLU A 410 -25.09 -0.33 -18.58
C GLU A 410 -25.60 -1.12 -17.38
N LEU A 411 -24.73 -1.26 -16.37
CA LEU A 411 -25.11 -1.83 -15.06
C LEU A 411 -25.58 -0.69 -14.16
N GLY A 412 -26.63 -0.93 -13.39
CA GLY A 412 -27.15 -0.03 -12.38
C GLY A 412 -26.94 -0.56 -10.97
N ALA A 413 -27.30 0.22 -9.96
CA ALA A 413 -27.17 -0.17 -8.56
C ALA A 413 -28.08 -1.36 -8.14
N ASP A 414 -29.09 -1.67 -8.96
CA ASP A 414 -29.96 -2.84 -8.81
C ASP A 414 -29.20 -4.19 -8.86
N VAL A 415 -28.01 -4.20 -9.46
CA VAL A 415 -27.12 -5.38 -9.47
C VAL A 415 -26.82 -5.88 -8.06
N PHE A 416 -26.73 -5.00 -7.06
CA PHE A 416 -26.47 -5.38 -5.68
C PHE A 416 -27.70 -5.95 -4.95
N SER A 417 -28.90 -5.92 -5.55
CA SER A 417 -30.12 -6.49 -4.97
C SER A 417 -30.00 -8.00 -4.68
N ALA A 418 -29.09 -8.69 -5.36
CA ALA A 418 -28.78 -10.09 -5.11
C ALA A 418 -28.15 -10.37 -3.72
N LEU A 419 -27.71 -9.33 -3.00
CA LEU A 419 -27.12 -9.44 -1.67
C LEU A 419 -28.11 -9.15 -0.53
N GLY A 420 -29.32 -8.67 -0.86
CA GLY A 420 -30.36 -8.29 0.10
C GLY A 420 -31.24 -9.44 0.62
#